data_9e59b060a215feece2bd13d5b774cd49
#
_entry.id   9e59b060a215feece2bd13d5b774cd49
#
_cell.length_a   1.000
_cell.length_b   1.000
_cell.length_c   1.000
_cell.angle_alpha   90.00
_cell.angle_beta   90.00
_cell.angle_gamma   90.00
#
_symmetry.space_group_name_H-M   'P 1'
#
loop_
_entity.id
_entity.type
_entity.pdbx_description
1 polymer ?
#
loop_
_entity_poly.entity_id
_entity_poly.type
_entity_poly.pdbx_seq_one_letter_code
_entity_poly.pdbx_strand_id
1 'polypeptide(L)'
;MLFRSAIYRRGFEEVLWIDSDILFNPNDVDRIRKWGKDVVAGAYPMKGWPVMTVQPLPGKSIEFKEGGGLEEVMCAATGFLFIKANVFHTIKSKLNLPECNTSFSAPQIPFFQPDTWEVEGEKYYLGEDFSFCMRARQCGFPILVDTGIKLGHIGKYTYEWQM
;
A
#
# COMPACT_ATOMS: atom_id res chain seq x y z
N MET A 1 -10.92 -11.29 -2.46
CA MET A 1 -9.50 -11.59 -2.74
C MET A 1 -9.18 -11.92 -4.21
N LEU A 2 -10.17 -12.09 -5.06
CA LEU A 2 -10.03 -12.39 -6.50
C LEU A 2 -9.44 -11.24 -7.34
N PHE A 3 -9.56 -9.98 -6.90
CA PHE A 3 -9.19 -8.81 -7.69
C PHE A 3 -7.67 -8.59 -7.82
N ARG A 4 -6.87 -9.02 -6.85
CA ARG A 4 -5.41 -8.74 -6.80
C ARG A 4 -4.64 -9.40 -7.94
N SER A 5 -5.10 -10.56 -8.42
CA SER A 5 -4.49 -11.25 -9.58
C SER A 5 -5.15 -10.87 -10.92
N ALA A 6 -6.35 -10.28 -10.89
CA ALA A 6 -7.04 -9.82 -12.09
C ALA A 6 -6.28 -8.67 -12.78
N ILE A 7 -5.64 -7.79 -12.01
CA ILE A 7 -4.82 -6.68 -12.52
C ILE A 7 -3.72 -7.21 -13.42
N TYR A 8 -2.99 -8.22 -12.94
CA TYR A 8 -1.91 -8.86 -13.69
C TYR A 8 -2.37 -9.46 -15.01
N ARG A 9 -3.62 -10.00 -15.07
CA ARG A 9 -4.12 -10.79 -16.22
C ARG A 9 -4.97 -9.99 -17.19
N ARG A 10 -5.60 -8.88 -16.77
CA ARG A 10 -6.59 -8.13 -17.57
C ARG A 10 -6.03 -6.91 -18.28
N GLY A 11 -4.72 -6.67 -18.20
CA GLY A 11 -4.07 -5.56 -18.90
C GLY A 11 -4.41 -4.17 -18.37
N PHE A 12 -4.82 -4.07 -17.09
CA PHE A 12 -4.94 -2.76 -16.42
C PHE A 12 -3.54 -2.16 -16.24
N GLU A 13 -3.43 -0.86 -16.46
CA GLU A 13 -2.16 -0.13 -16.30
C GLU A 13 -1.88 0.23 -14.84
N GLU A 14 -2.93 0.40 -14.05
CA GLU A 14 -2.85 0.82 -12.65
C GLU A 14 -4.04 0.32 -11.83
N VAL A 15 -3.89 0.35 -10.52
CA VAL A 15 -4.96 0.09 -9.55
C VAL A 15 -4.88 1.09 -8.42
N LEU A 16 -6.02 1.59 -7.99
CA LEU A 16 -6.18 2.27 -6.72
C LEU A 16 -7.04 1.40 -5.81
N TRP A 17 -6.44 0.97 -4.71
CA TRP A 17 -7.13 0.24 -3.67
C TRP A 17 -7.73 1.22 -2.68
N ILE A 18 -9.02 1.08 -2.40
CA ILE A 18 -9.73 1.88 -1.40
C ILE A 18 -10.58 0.92 -0.57
N ASP A 19 -10.33 0.88 0.73
CA ASP A 19 -11.16 0.10 1.64
C ASP A 19 -12.52 0.78 1.85
N SER A 20 -13.56 -0.01 2.05
CA SER A 20 -14.95 0.47 2.13
C SER A 20 -15.23 1.39 3.32
N ASP A 21 -14.32 1.47 4.27
CA ASP A 21 -14.39 2.28 5.48
C ASP A 21 -13.37 3.45 5.51
N ILE A 22 -12.80 3.78 4.35
CA ILE A 22 -11.96 4.97 4.19
C ILE A 22 -12.79 6.15 3.69
N LEU A 23 -12.75 7.24 4.45
CA LEU A 23 -13.30 8.54 4.04
C LEU A 23 -12.20 9.30 3.29
N PHE A 24 -12.48 9.72 2.06
CA PHE A 24 -11.56 10.45 1.21
C PHE A 24 -12.27 11.53 0.38
N ASN A 25 -11.53 12.50 -0.11
CA ASN A 25 -12.03 13.44 -1.11
C ASN A 25 -11.83 12.84 -2.52
N PRO A 26 -12.82 12.86 -3.42
CA PRO A 26 -12.65 12.38 -4.80
C PRO A 26 -11.44 12.96 -5.52
N ASN A 27 -11.08 14.22 -5.25
CA ASN A 27 -9.89 14.86 -5.82
C ASN A 27 -8.56 14.20 -5.39
N ASP A 28 -8.55 13.43 -4.28
CA ASP A 28 -7.37 12.71 -3.83
C ASP A 28 -6.98 11.59 -4.81
N VAL A 29 -7.95 11.04 -5.54
CA VAL A 29 -7.72 10.05 -6.59
C VAL A 29 -6.90 10.65 -7.73
N ASP A 30 -7.28 11.84 -8.19
CA ASP A 30 -6.55 12.54 -9.25
C ASP A 30 -5.18 13.02 -8.75
N ARG A 31 -5.13 13.46 -7.49
CA ARG A 31 -3.89 13.91 -6.86
C ARG A 31 -2.85 12.80 -6.80
N ILE A 32 -3.23 11.62 -6.31
CA ILE A 32 -2.30 10.48 -6.16
C ILE A 32 -1.79 9.98 -7.52
N ARG A 33 -2.64 10.00 -8.55
CA ARG A 33 -2.29 9.62 -9.93
C ARG A 33 -1.34 10.63 -10.59
N LYS A 34 -1.54 11.94 -10.36
CA LYS A 34 -0.71 13.00 -10.92
C LYS A 34 0.76 12.93 -10.52
N TRP A 35 1.08 12.29 -9.40
CA TRP A 35 2.48 12.06 -9.01
C TRP A 35 3.24 11.18 -10.00
N GLY A 36 2.56 10.34 -10.78
CA GLY A 36 3.17 9.49 -11.81
C GLY A 36 4.13 8.42 -11.25
N LYS A 37 4.12 8.17 -9.94
CA LYS A 37 4.97 7.20 -9.26
C LYS A 37 4.37 5.80 -9.32
N ASP A 38 5.19 4.78 -9.01
CA ASP A 38 4.77 3.38 -9.13
C ASP A 38 3.92 2.90 -7.96
N VAL A 39 4.25 3.33 -6.72
CA VAL A 39 3.50 2.99 -5.50
C VAL A 39 3.34 4.24 -4.66
N VAL A 40 2.09 4.67 -4.43
CA VAL A 40 1.76 5.84 -3.61
C VAL A 40 0.58 5.52 -2.70
N ALA A 41 0.72 5.79 -1.42
CA ALA A 41 -0.33 5.62 -0.41
C ALA A 41 -0.87 6.97 0.08
N GLY A 42 -2.14 6.99 0.50
CA GLY A 42 -2.66 7.94 1.45
C GLY A 42 -2.62 7.31 2.85
N ALA A 43 -2.22 8.09 3.85
CA ALA A 43 -2.21 7.62 5.23
C ALA A 43 -3.49 8.00 5.97
N TYR A 44 -3.94 7.12 6.85
CA TYR A 44 -5.12 7.31 7.70
C TYR A 44 -4.84 6.79 9.12
N PRO A 45 -5.53 7.31 10.15
CA PRO A 45 -5.31 6.85 11.52
C PRO A 45 -5.85 5.44 11.74
N MET A 46 -5.19 4.67 12.58
CA MET A 46 -5.70 3.38 13.05
C MET A 46 -6.92 3.59 13.95
N LYS A 47 -7.91 2.70 13.84
CA LYS A 47 -9.09 2.75 14.72
C LYS A 47 -8.69 2.53 16.17
N GLY A 48 -9.05 3.50 17.03
CA GLY A 48 -8.77 3.43 18.46
C GLY A 48 -7.35 3.76 18.91
N TRP A 49 -6.46 4.10 17.97
CA TRP A 49 -5.07 4.46 18.28
C TRP A 49 -4.67 5.74 17.54
N PRO A 50 -3.97 6.68 18.19
CA PRO A 50 -3.52 7.90 17.52
C PRO A 50 -2.25 7.65 16.70
N VAL A 51 -2.27 6.61 15.86
CA VAL A 51 -1.13 6.19 15.04
C VAL A 51 -1.58 6.08 13.59
N MET A 52 -0.77 6.61 12.68
CA MET A 52 -1.02 6.52 11.25
C MET A 52 -0.63 5.14 10.71
N THR A 53 -1.32 4.71 9.67
CA THR A 53 -1.14 3.40 9.02
C THR A 53 0.07 3.37 8.07
N VAL A 54 1.14 4.03 8.45
CA VAL A 54 2.42 4.05 7.73
C VAL A 54 3.57 3.83 8.70
N GLN A 55 4.61 3.16 8.25
CA GLN A 55 5.85 2.99 8.98
C GLN A 55 6.93 3.86 8.31
N PRO A 56 7.47 4.86 9.02
CA PRO A 56 8.60 5.65 8.51
C PRO A 56 9.83 4.79 8.22
N LEU A 57 10.74 5.31 7.40
CA LEU A 57 12.08 4.75 7.29
C LEU A 57 12.83 4.85 8.64
N PRO A 58 13.77 3.95 8.94
CA PRO A 58 14.56 4.01 10.16
C PRO A 58 15.18 5.39 10.40
N GLY A 59 14.99 5.93 11.60
CA GLY A 59 15.50 7.25 11.98
C GLY A 59 14.80 8.44 11.31
N LYS A 60 13.69 8.23 10.60
CA LYS A 60 12.88 9.30 10.00
C LYS A 60 11.57 9.49 10.75
N SER A 61 11.02 10.70 10.67
CA SER A 61 9.65 11.04 11.05
C SER A 61 8.91 11.56 9.83
N ILE A 62 7.58 11.46 9.85
CA ILE A 62 6.72 11.94 8.77
C ILE A 62 5.82 13.04 9.35
N GLU A 63 5.75 14.16 8.65
CA GLU A 63 4.86 15.26 8.99
C GLU A 63 3.70 15.30 7.99
N PHE A 64 2.47 15.13 8.49
CA PHE A 64 1.25 15.26 7.71
C PHE A 64 0.72 16.69 7.85
N LYS A 65 0.55 17.39 6.72
CA LYS A 65 0.11 18.78 6.72
C LYS A 65 -0.60 19.16 5.43
N GLU A 66 -1.43 20.17 5.50
CA GLU A 66 -2.02 20.78 4.30
C GLU A 66 -0.91 21.27 3.35
N GLY A 67 -1.08 20.99 2.06
CA GLY A 67 -0.05 21.29 1.06
C GLY A 67 1.19 20.39 1.12
N GLY A 68 1.15 19.30 1.89
CA GLY A 68 2.20 18.29 1.92
C GLY A 68 2.49 17.65 0.56
N GLY A 69 3.51 16.85 0.48
CA GLY A 69 4.01 16.21 -0.74
C GLY A 69 4.31 14.72 -0.56
N LEU A 70 5.12 14.18 -1.45
CA LEU A 70 5.54 12.79 -1.36
C LEU A 70 6.71 12.62 -0.40
N GLU A 71 6.57 11.67 0.52
CA GLU A 71 7.64 11.19 1.38
C GLU A 71 7.82 9.69 1.24
N GLU A 72 9.07 9.21 1.30
CA GLU A 72 9.36 7.78 1.26
C GLU A 72 9.19 7.16 2.65
N VAL A 73 8.48 6.02 2.68
CA VAL A 73 8.20 5.25 3.89
C VAL A 73 8.67 3.82 3.76
N MET A 74 8.84 3.12 4.87
CA MET A 74 9.16 1.68 4.85
C MET A 74 7.95 0.90 4.34
N CYS A 75 6.79 1.11 4.95
CA CYS A 75 5.54 0.44 4.61
C CYS A 75 4.35 1.39 4.77
N ALA A 76 3.27 1.08 4.06
CA ALA A 76 1.96 1.71 4.20
C ALA A 76 0.86 0.66 4.11
N ALA A 77 -0.26 0.89 4.80
CA ALA A 77 -1.43 0.02 4.69
C ALA A 77 -2.17 0.24 3.36
N THR A 78 -2.96 -0.75 2.94
CA THR A 78 -3.61 -0.78 1.63
C THR A 78 -4.94 -0.05 1.56
N GLY A 79 -5.46 0.50 2.66
CA GLY A 79 -6.78 1.14 2.67
C GLY A 79 -6.93 2.33 1.70
N PHE A 80 -5.83 2.96 1.27
CA PHE A 80 -5.79 3.90 0.15
C PHE A 80 -4.42 3.81 -0.52
N LEU A 81 -4.28 2.89 -1.50
CA LEU A 81 -2.99 2.56 -2.11
C LEU A 81 -3.08 2.50 -3.63
N PHE A 82 -2.34 3.36 -4.30
CA PHE A 82 -2.15 3.37 -5.74
C PHE A 82 -0.92 2.55 -6.12
N ILE A 83 -1.08 1.68 -7.13
CA ILE A 83 -0.01 0.81 -7.63
C ILE A 83 -0.10 0.72 -9.16
N LYS A 84 0.99 0.94 -9.87
CA LYS A 84 1.09 0.64 -11.30
C LYS A 84 1.26 -0.84 -11.57
N ALA A 85 0.76 -1.32 -12.69
CA ALA A 85 0.78 -2.73 -13.06
C ALA A 85 2.21 -3.30 -13.19
N ASN A 86 3.19 -2.49 -13.64
CA ASN A 86 4.59 -2.90 -13.74
C ASN A 86 5.16 -3.41 -12.41
N VAL A 87 4.68 -2.90 -11.27
CA VAL A 87 5.09 -3.36 -9.94
C VAL A 87 4.74 -4.83 -9.75
N PHE A 88 3.51 -5.23 -10.08
CA PHE A 88 3.07 -6.63 -9.98
C PHE A 88 3.86 -7.56 -10.92
N HIS A 89 4.08 -7.11 -12.16
CA HIS A 89 4.87 -7.88 -13.13
C HIS A 89 6.31 -8.10 -12.64
N THR A 90 6.92 -7.05 -12.12
CA THR A 90 8.30 -7.10 -11.62
C THR A 90 8.41 -7.96 -10.36
N ILE A 91 7.48 -7.82 -9.40
CA ILE A 91 7.45 -8.65 -8.19
C ILE A 91 7.30 -10.13 -8.55
N LYS A 92 6.34 -10.47 -9.43
CA LYS A 92 6.14 -11.86 -9.85
C LYS A 92 7.41 -12.43 -10.47
N SER A 93 8.03 -11.69 -11.40
CA SER A 93 9.19 -12.14 -12.14
C SER A 93 10.44 -12.23 -11.26
N LYS A 94 10.78 -11.15 -10.51
CA LYS A 94 12.02 -11.12 -9.70
C LYS A 94 11.98 -12.04 -8.50
N LEU A 95 10.82 -12.17 -7.84
CA LEU A 95 10.66 -13.03 -6.67
C LEU A 95 10.14 -14.43 -7.01
N ASN A 96 9.95 -14.71 -8.30
CA ASN A 96 9.47 -16.00 -8.78
C ASN A 96 8.20 -16.48 -8.05
N LEU A 97 7.22 -15.57 -7.85
CA LEU A 97 6.00 -15.91 -7.13
C LEU A 97 5.19 -16.97 -7.90
N PRO A 98 4.71 -18.03 -7.19
CA PRO A 98 3.96 -19.09 -7.83
C PRO A 98 2.58 -18.64 -8.28
N GLU A 99 2.02 -19.32 -9.27
CA GLU A 99 0.59 -19.28 -9.52
C GLU A 99 -0.09 -20.36 -8.69
N CYS A 100 -0.99 -19.92 -7.81
CA CYS A 100 -1.76 -20.77 -6.93
C CYS A 100 -3.16 -21.02 -7.50
N ASN A 101 -3.82 -22.07 -7.04
CA ASN A 101 -5.21 -22.37 -7.40
C ASN A 101 -5.42 -22.49 -8.92
N THR A 102 -4.46 -23.04 -9.64
CA THR A 102 -4.49 -23.18 -11.11
C THR A 102 -5.60 -24.13 -11.61
N SER A 103 -6.09 -25.02 -10.72
CA SER A 103 -7.25 -25.86 -11.00
C SER A 103 -8.60 -25.13 -10.95
N PHE A 104 -8.62 -23.89 -10.42
CA PHE A 104 -9.79 -23.05 -10.40
C PHE A 104 -9.80 -22.09 -11.62
N SER A 105 -10.98 -21.59 -11.97
CA SER A 105 -11.15 -20.66 -13.11
C SER A 105 -10.43 -19.30 -12.94
N ALA A 106 -9.95 -19.00 -11.73
CA ALA A 106 -9.26 -17.76 -11.41
C ALA A 106 -7.99 -18.04 -10.58
N PRO A 107 -6.88 -18.47 -11.21
CA PRO A 107 -5.60 -18.65 -10.53
C PRO A 107 -5.13 -17.36 -9.84
N GLN A 108 -4.42 -17.50 -8.74
CA GLN A 108 -3.99 -16.39 -7.89
C GLN A 108 -2.47 -16.33 -7.78
N ILE A 109 -1.93 -15.11 -7.69
CA ILE A 109 -0.53 -14.86 -7.38
C ILE A 109 -0.47 -14.20 -6.00
N PRO A 110 0.33 -14.73 -5.05
CA PRO A 110 0.29 -14.32 -3.64
C PRO A 110 1.09 -13.02 -3.37
N PHE A 111 0.77 -11.93 -4.08
CA PHE A 111 1.44 -10.64 -3.91
C PHE A 111 1.37 -10.09 -2.48
N PHE A 112 0.25 -10.34 -1.79
CA PHE A 112 -0.06 -9.85 -0.45
C PHE A 112 -0.06 -10.98 0.60
N GLN A 113 0.69 -12.04 0.37
CA GLN A 113 0.83 -13.09 1.38
C GLN A 113 1.63 -12.56 2.57
N PRO A 114 1.13 -12.68 3.82
CA PRO A 114 1.91 -12.41 5.02
C PRO A 114 3.23 -13.19 5.03
N ASP A 115 4.27 -12.59 5.59
CA ASP A 115 5.61 -13.17 5.56
C ASP A 115 6.41 -12.77 6.80
N THR A 116 7.55 -13.43 7.01
CA THR A 116 8.54 -13.03 8.02
C THR A 116 9.70 -12.32 7.37
N TRP A 117 10.11 -11.20 7.95
CA TRP A 117 11.24 -10.40 7.47
C TRP A 117 12.25 -10.21 8.57
N GLU A 118 13.52 -10.27 8.22
CA GLU A 118 14.62 -10.01 9.14
C GLU A 118 15.15 -8.60 8.91
N VAL A 119 15.19 -7.82 9.99
CA VAL A 119 15.74 -6.47 10.02
C VAL A 119 16.68 -6.38 11.21
N GLU A 120 17.94 -6.06 10.98
CA GLU A 120 18.96 -5.92 12.02
C GLU A 120 19.08 -7.14 12.96
N GLY A 121 18.89 -8.34 12.43
CA GLY A 121 18.98 -9.60 13.16
C GLY A 121 17.69 -10.00 13.92
N GLU A 122 16.66 -9.17 13.89
CA GLU A 122 15.35 -9.50 14.44
C GLU A 122 14.34 -9.92 13.36
N LYS A 123 13.52 -10.92 13.68
CA LYS A 123 12.47 -11.43 12.79
C LYS A 123 11.14 -10.81 13.14
N TYR A 124 10.52 -10.20 12.14
CA TYR A 124 9.19 -9.60 12.23
C TYR A 124 8.19 -10.41 11.41
N TYR A 125 7.02 -10.70 11.97
CA TYR A 125 5.89 -11.20 11.21
C TYR A 125 5.09 -10.01 10.68
N LEU A 126 5.05 -9.86 9.36
CA LEU A 126 4.35 -8.78 8.69
C LEU A 126 3.00 -9.25 8.15
N GLY A 127 1.97 -8.45 8.39
CA GLY A 127 0.68 -8.61 7.72
C GLY A 127 0.79 -8.42 6.21
N GLU A 128 -0.32 -8.65 5.51
CA GLU A 128 -0.39 -8.65 4.04
C GLU A 128 0.11 -7.35 3.40
N ASP A 129 -0.28 -6.21 3.96
CA ASP A 129 0.03 -4.88 3.43
C ASP A 129 1.53 -4.60 3.49
N PHE A 130 2.12 -4.81 4.65
CA PHE A 130 3.53 -4.58 4.88
C PHE A 130 4.41 -5.60 4.14
N SER A 131 3.95 -6.84 4.05
CA SER A 131 4.63 -7.86 3.23
C SER A 131 4.66 -7.49 1.76
N PHE A 132 3.58 -6.91 1.22
CA PHE A 132 3.58 -6.37 -0.14
C PHE A 132 4.58 -5.22 -0.29
N CYS A 133 4.59 -4.26 0.65
CA CYS A 133 5.53 -3.15 0.62
C CYS A 133 6.99 -3.63 0.61
N MET A 134 7.32 -4.60 1.44
CA MET A 134 8.68 -5.16 1.49
C MET A 134 9.05 -5.87 0.18
N ARG A 135 8.13 -6.63 -0.43
CA ARG A 135 8.36 -7.25 -1.76
C ARG A 135 8.56 -6.20 -2.84
N ALA A 136 7.78 -5.12 -2.83
CA ALA A 136 7.95 -4.02 -3.77
C ALA A 136 9.32 -3.34 -3.60
N ARG A 137 9.72 -3.04 -2.37
CA ARG A 137 11.04 -2.47 -2.05
C ARG A 137 12.19 -3.38 -2.48
N GLN A 138 12.09 -4.68 -2.22
CA GLN A 138 13.08 -5.69 -2.67
C GLN A 138 13.22 -5.70 -4.20
N CYS A 139 12.15 -5.37 -4.91
CA CYS A 139 12.15 -5.24 -6.36
C CYS A 139 12.63 -3.87 -6.87
N GLY A 140 12.92 -2.91 -5.99
CA GLY A 140 13.44 -1.58 -6.33
C GLY A 140 12.36 -0.50 -6.43
N PHE A 141 11.14 -0.75 -5.94
CA PHE A 141 10.08 0.25 -5.90
C PHE A 141 9.99 0.90 -4.52
N PRO A 142 10.27 2.21 -4.38
CA PRO A 142 10.05 2.92 -3.14
C PRO A 142 8.54 2.97 -2.83
N ILE A 143 8.20 2.85 -1.55
CA ILE A 143 6.85 3.10 -1.08
C ILE A 143 6.77 4.56 -0.69
N LEU A 144 5.87 5.29 -1.33
CA LEU A 144 5.68 6.72 -1.11
C LEU A 144 4.34 6.96 -0.41
N VAL A 145 4.27 7.97 0.45
CA VAL A 145 3.03 8.47 1.03
C VAL A 145 2.82 9.91 0.64
N ASP A 146 1.60 10.27 0.24
CA ASP A 146 1.24 11.68 0.05
C ASP A 146 0.79 12.26 1.39
N THR A 147 1.64 13.09 1.99
CA THR A 147 1.42 13.69 3.31
C THR A 147 0.40 14.83 3.31
N GLY A 148 -0.09 15.23 2.15
CA GLY A 148 -1.12 16.26 1.99
C GLY A 148 -2.53 15.71 1.76
N ILE A 149 -2.71 14.39 1.59
CA ILE A 149 -4.02 13.75 1.48
C ILE A 149 -4.56 13.50 2.89
N LYS A 150 -5.72 14.07 3.19
CA LYS A 150 -6.40 13.90 4.49
C LYS A 150 -7.48 12.82 4.38
N LEU A 151 -7.21 11.65 4.93
CA LEU A 151 -8.14 10.53 4.97
C LEU A 151 -8.73 10.35 6.37
N GLY A 152 -9.99 9.86 6.42
CA GLY A 152 -10.63 9.41 7.65
C GLY A 152 -10.81 7.90 7.63
N HIS A 153 -10.91 7.28 8.82
CA HIS A 153 -11.16 5.86 8.98
C HIS A 153 -12.49 5.66 9.72
N ILE A 154 -13.49 5.16 9.04
CA ILE A 154 -14.84 5.01 9.58
C ILE A 154 -14.90 3.78 10.49
N GLY A 155 -15.38 3.99 11.72
CA GLY A 155 -15.60 2.95 12.70
C GLY A 155 -16.86 3.28 13.51
N LYS A 156 -16.83 3.09 14.84
CA LYS A 156 -17.87 3.65 15.73
C LYS A 156 -17.88 5.17 15.66
N TYR A 157 -16.73 5.75 15.31
CA TYR A 157 -16.51 7.17 15.05
C TYR A 157 -15.70 7.29 13.76
N THR A 158 -15.67 8.48 13.15
CA THR A 158 -14.69 8.78 12.11
C THR A 158 -13.39 9.18 12.79
N TYR A 159 -12.33 8.41 12.56
CA TYR A 159 -10.98 8.73 13.03
C TYR A 159 -10.28 9.58 11.97
N GLU A 160 -9.88 10.78 12.36
CA GLU A 160 -9.16 11.71 11.49
C GLU A 160 -7.86 12.14 12.16
N TRP A 161 -6.82 12.38 11.38
CA TRP A 161 -5.61 12.98 11.91
C TRP A 161 -5.84 14.49 12.18
N GLN A 162 -5.37 14.94 13.32
CA GLN A 162 -5.42 16.35 13.71
C GLN A 162 -4.10 17.01 13.31
N MET A 163 -4.22 18.18 12.69
CA MET A 163 -3.08 19.01 12.37
C MET A 163 -2.59 19.73 13.63
#